data_17a54b702c753aae54ce7bbf68ff9019
#
_entry.id   17a54b702c753aae54ce7bbf68ff9019
#
_cell.length_a   1.000
_cell.length_b   1.000
_cell.length_c   1.000
_cell.angle_alpha   90.00
_cell.angle_beta   90.00
_cell.angle_gamma   90.00
#
_symmetry.space_group_name_H-M   'P 1'
#
loop_
_entity.id
_entity.type
_entity.pdbx_description
1 polymer ?
#
loop_
_entity_poly.entity_id
_entity_poly.type
_entity_poly.pdbx_seq_one_letter_code
_entity_poly.pdbx_strand_id
1 'polypeptide(L)'
;FISLLGHFSFCVFALYLLVIFPLSFIIKNHRTFRGLTVIIATICTTLLLFDTEVFNRFNIHLSSIVWNLLVNPEKGDLSRDWQIFFAPMPIILLIQMLFSRWSWEKLRSLERQKWLKKVGLMLTSTFVATHLIYAWADAFLYRPITMQRSNFPLSYPMTARTFLEKQGFINAETYSQRLEQEGRLDALKLDYPKKDLQFEQVENKPNILVITVSGLRYDALTSEKMPKLFEFATSSTQFMNHYSSGNTNNAGLVGLFYGLNANYTDSILSNHTPSVLIKKLQDEKYQFVAYSSTAFKDSLFKQALFRNVKLPKVKVSSPK
;
A
#
# COMPACT_ATOMS: atom_id res chain seq x y z
N PHE A 1 -1.44 -17.95 7.25
CA PHE A 1 -0.42 -19.02 7.36
C PHE A 1 -0.12 -19.69 6.02
N ILE A 2 -1.15 -20.14 5.25
CA ILE A 2 -0.94 -20.78 3.94
C ILE A 2 -0.15 -19.87 3.00
N SER A 3 -0.53 -18.61 2.87
CA SER A 3 0.15 -17.62 2.03
C SER A 3 1.59 -17.38 2.45
N LEU A 4 1.86 -17.34 3.76
CA LEU A 4 3.21 -17.17 4.31
C LEU A 4 4.10 -18.37 3.95
N LEU A 5 3.63 -19.59 4.22
CA LEU A 5 4.38 -20.80 3.90
C LEU A 5 4.59 -20.94 2.39
N GLY A 6 3.55 -20.73 1.58
CA GLY A 6 3.65 -20.83 0.13
C GLY A 6 4.60 -19.81 -0.48
N HIS A 7 4.52 -18.55 -0.03
CA HIS A 7 5.36 -17.47 -0.56
C HIS A 7 6.84 -17.64 -0.22
N PHE A 8 7.18 -17.82 1.07
CA PHE A 8 8.59 -17.96 1.45
C PHE A 8 9.23 -19.25 0.97
N SER A 9 8.47 -20.36 0.93
CA SER A 9 8.94 -21.60 0.30
C SER A 9 9.28 -21.39 -1.16
N PHE A 10 8.44 -20.65 -1.89
CA PHE A 10 8.70 -20.31 -3.29
C PHE A 10 9.93 -19.42 -3.44
N CYS A 11 10.12 -18.39 -2.62
CA CYS A 11 11.32 -17.55 -2.67
C CYS A 11 12.61 -18.36 -2.49
N VAL A 12 12.65 -19.29 -1.53
CA VAL A 12 13.78 -20.19 -1.31
C VAL A 12 13.98 -21.12 -2.50
N PHE A 13 12.90 -21.71 -3.03
CA PHE A 13 12.95 -22.62 -4.18
C PHE A 13 13.38 -21.90 -5.46
N ALA A 14 12.86 -20.69 -5.69
CA ALA A 14 13.25 -19.86 -6.83
C ALA A 14 14.75 -19.50 -6.79
N LEU A 15 15.27 -19.12 -5.62
CA LEU A 15 16.69 -18.87 -5.43
C LEU A 15 17.52 -20.12 -5.73
N TYR A 16 17.09 -21.27 -5.22
CA TYR A 16 17.76 -22.54 -5.51
C TYR A 16 17.75 -22.83 -7.01
N LEU A 17 16.59 -22.79 -7.66
CA LEU A 17 16.42 -23.17 -9.05
C LEU A 17 17.15 -22.22 -10.02
N LEU A 18 17.09 -20.92 -9.77
CA LEU A 18 17.64 -19.91 -10.68
C LEU A 18 19.12 -19.63 -10.47
N VAL A 19 19.65 -19.83 -9.26
CA VAL A 19 21.02 -19.46 -8.93
C VAL A 19 21.84 -20.68 -8.52
N ILE A 20 21.42 -21.41 -7.48
CA ILE A 20 22.25 -22.48 -6.91
C ILE A 20 22.32 -23.70 -7.84
N PHE A 21 21.21 -24.08 -8.46
CA PHE A 21 21.16 -25.24 -9.35
C PHE A 21 22.04 -25.04 -10.59
N PRO A 22 21.99 -23.94 -11.37
CA PRO A 22 22.93 -23.70 -12.46
C PRO A 22 24.42 -23.66 -12.03
N LEU A 23 24.68 -23.05 -10.86
CA LEU A 23 26.04 -23.02 -10.32
C LEU A 23 26.61 -24.41 -9.99
N SER A 24 25.76 -25.38 -9.68
CA SER A 24 26.19 -26.77 -9.44
C SER A 24 26.77 -27.45 -10.66
N PHE A 25 26.43 -27.02 -11.87
CA PHE A 25 27.06 -27.54 -13.13
C PHE A 25 28.40 -26.87 -13.44
N ILE A 26 28.58 -25.61 -13.01
CA ILE A 26 29.77 -24.82 -13.27
C ILE A 26 30.86 -25.17 -12.26
N ILE A 27 30.51 -25.28 -10.99
CA ILE A 27 31.47 -25.46 -9.89
C ILE A 27 31.55 -26.93 -9.49
N LYS A 28 32.56 -27.61 -9.96
CA LYS A 28 32.79 -29.04 -9.66
C LYS A 28 33.35 -29.29 -8.26
N ASN A 29 34.01 -28.29 -7.66
CA ASN A 29 34.61 -28.44 -6.32
C ASN A 29 33.52 -28.25 -5.24
N HIS A 30 33.22 -29.32 -4.52
CA HIS A 30 32.20 -29.33 -3.46
C HIS A 30 32.46 -28.34 -2.31
N ARG A 31 33.71 -28.05 -1.97
CA ARG A 31 34.05 -27.08 -0.91
C ARG A 31 33.75 -25.67 -1.37
N THR A 32 34.15 -25.32 -2.57
CA THR A 32 33.90 -24.00 -3.19
C THR A 32 32.42 -23.80 -3.41
N PHE A 33 31.70 -24.79 -3.95
CA PHE A 33 30.25 -24.73 -4.17
C PHE A 33 29.50 -24.50 -2.86
N ARG A 34 29.84 -25.24 -1.79
CA ARG A 34 29.21 -25.06 -0.47
C ARG A 34 29.48 -23.67 0.12
N GLY A 35 30.75 -23.20 0.01
CA GLY A 35 31.10 -21.86 0.49
C GLY A 35 30.30 -20.77 -0.23
N LEU A 36 30.21 -20.86 -1.57
CA LEU A 36 29.43 -19.90 -2.37
C LEU A 36 27.94 -19.95 -2.04
N THR A 37 27.37 -21.14 -1.87
CA THR A 37 25.96 -21.29 -1.45
C THR A 37 25.67 -20.62 -0.10
N VAL A 38 26.59 -20.75 0.86
CA VAL A 38 26.50 -20.08 2.17
C VAL A 38 26.53 -18.56 2.00
N ILE A 39 27.43 -18.03 1.18
CA ILE A 39 27.53 -16.59 0.91
C ILE A 39 26.24 -16.08 0.29
N ILE A 40 25.72 -16.75 -0.74
CA ILE A 40 24.47 -16.37 -1.41
C ILE A 40 23.30 -16.39 -0.42
N ALA A 41 23.16 -17.47 0.36
CA ALA A 41 22.13 -17.58 1.37
C ALA A 41 22.22 -16.47 2.44
N THR A 42 23.45 -16.12 2.86
CA THR A 42 23.69 -15.03 3.81
C THR A 42 23.24 -13.67 3.23
N ILE A 43 23.62 -13.37 2.00
CA ILE A 43 23.23 -12.12 1.32
C ILE A 43 21.71 -12.04 1.21
N CYS A 44 21.05 -13.09 0.71
CA CYS A 44 19.59 -13.11 0.57
C CYS A 44 18.86 -12.98 1.91
N THR A 45 19.32 -13.67 2.96
CA THR A 45 18.72 -13.57 4.29
C THR A 45 18.92 -12.17 4.88
N THR A 46 20.09 -11.57 4.70
CA THR A 46 20.37 -10.20 5.16
C THR A 46 19.48 -9.19 4.43
N LEU A 47 19.30 -9.34 3.11
CA LEU A 47 18.40 -8.47 2.34
C LEU A 47 16.95 -8.61 2.75
N LEU A 48 16.49 -9.82 3.07
CA LEU A 48 15.13 -10.03 3.60
C LEU A 48 14.94 -9.38 4.98
N LEU A 49 15.92 -9.47 5.87
CA LEU A 49 15.86 -8.79 7.17
C LEU A 49 15.89 -7.26 7.00
N PHE A 50 16.71 -6.78 6.08
CA PHE A 50 16.75 -5.37 5.74
C PHE A 50 15.42 -4.87 5.18
N ASP A 51 14.82 -5.61 4.25
CA ASP A 51 13.49 -5.31 3.71
C ASP A 51 12.42 -5.30 4.81
N THR A 52 12.47 -6.25 5.75
CA THR A 52 11.55 -6.30 6.89
C THR A 52 11.66 -5.05 7.77
N GLU A 53 12.87 -4.58 8.02
CA GLU A 53 13.08 -3.36 8.82
C GLU A 53 12.63 -2.11 8.07
N VAL A 54 12.88 -2.02 6.76
CA VAL A 54 12.36 -0.94 5.91
C VAL A 54 10.83 -0.95 5.93
N PHE A 55 10.22 -2.12 5.80
CA PHE A 55 8.77 -2.25 5.84
C PHE A 55 8.18 -1.85 7.20
N ASN A 56 8.81 -2.23 8.30
CA ASN A 56 8.36 -1.87 9.65
C ASN A 56 8.38 -0.34 9.89
N ARG A 57 9.33 0.37 9.27
CA ARG A 57 9.47 1.82 9.44
C ARG A 57 8.61 2.63 8.48
N PHE A 58 8.49 2.17 7.23
CA PHE A 58 7.91 2.95 6.14
C PHE A 58 6.67 2.33 5.53
N ASN A 59 6.27 1.11 5.91
CA ASN A 59 5.19 0.33 5.30
C ASN A 59 5.34 0.12 3.78
N ILE A 60 6.56 0.14 3.29
CA ILE A 60 6.91 -0.13 1.88
C ILE A 60 8.09 -1.09 1.82
N HIS A 61 8.04 -2.02 0.88
CA HIS A 61 9.13 -2.94 0.63
C HIS A 61 10.28 -2.28 -0.12
N LEU A 62 11.47 -2.86 0.03
CA LEU A 62 12.67 -2.40 -0.63
C LEU A 62 12.50 -2.42 -2.16
N SER A 63 12.70 -1.25 -2.75
CA SER A 63 12.66 -1.02 -4.19
C SER A 63 13.83 -0.15 -4.61
N SER A 64 14.08 -0.02 -5.92
CA SER A 64 15.14 0.86 -6.42
C SER A 64 14.98 2.31 -5.96
N ILE A 65 13.73 2.78 -5.84
CA ILE A 65 13.43 4.13 -5.35
C ILE A 65 13.77 4.25 -3.87
N VAL A 66 13.32 3.30 -3.05
CA VAL A 66 13.60 3.28 -1.61
C VAL A 66 15.10 3.13 -1.37
N TRP A 67 15.79 2.27 -2.13
CA TRP A 67 17.22 2.13 -2.06
C TRP A 67 17.95 3.46 -2.36
N ASN A 68 17.56 4.16 -3.42
CA ASN A 68 18.13 5.46 -3.75
C ASN A 68 17.92 6.54 -2.68
N LEU A 69 16.76 6.50 -2.01
CA LEU A 69 16.46 7.41 -0.89
C LEU A 69 17.31 7.09 0.35
N LEU A 70 17.61 5.80 0.60
CA LEU A 70 18.40 5.35 1.73
C LEU A 70 19.90 5.64 1.56
N VAL A 71 20.41 5.51 0.33
CA VAL A 71 21.85 5.60 0.05
C VAL A 71 22.32 7.03 -0.29
N ASN A 72 21.42 7.90 -0.79
CA ASN A 72 21.78 9.28 -1.14
C ASN A 72 21.67 10.23 0.04
N PRO A 73 22.78 10.73 0.60
CA PRO A 73 22.78 11.60 1.78
C PRO A 73 22.13 12.98 1.54
N GLU A 74 22.02 13.42 0.28
CA GLU A 74 21.44 14.74 -0.06
C GLU A 74 19.90 14.78 -0.01
N LYS A 75 19.23 13.63 0.14
CA LYS A 75 17.77 13.53 0.00
C LYS A 75 16.99 13.30 1.29
N GLY A 76 17.60 13.43 2.45
CA GLY A 76 16.87 13.44 3.73
C GLY A 76 17.52 12.63 4.87
N ASP A 77 16.96 12.74 6.06
CA ASP A 77 17.39 12.09 7.31
C ASP A 77 17.44 10.55 7.28
N LEU A 78 16.91 9.94 6.23
CA LEU A 78 16.88 8.50 6.03
C LEU A 78 18.25 7.89 5.75
N SER A 79 19.21 8.71 5.29
CA SER A 79 20.52 8.23 4.83
C SER A 79 21.53 8.00 5.96
N ARG A 80 21.22 8.43 7.19
CA ARG A 80 22.24 8.53 8.22
C ARG A 80 22.70 7.20 8.82
N ASP A 81 21.81 6.19 8.86
CA ASP A 81 22.08 4.96 9.62
C ASP A 81 21.75 3.66 8.88
N TRP A 82 21.59 3.71 7.54
CA TRP A 82 21.26 2.50 6.76
C TRP A 82 22.29 1.36 6.91
N GLN A 83 23.54 1.70 7.20
CA GLN A 83 24.62 0.75 7.38
C GLN A 83 24.41 -0.17 8.59
N ILE A 84 23.69 0.31 9.62
CA ILE A 84 23.38 -0.48 10.82
C ILE A 84 22.54 -1.71 10.49
N PHE A 85 21.74 -1.66 9.42
CA PHE A 85 20.92 -2.80 8.99
C PHE A 85 21.74 -4.00 8.53
N PHE A 86 23.02 -3.80 8.19
CA PHE A 86 23.94 -4.87 7.82
C PHE A 86 24.74 -5.41 9.02
N ALA A 87 24.61 -4.84 10.20
CA ALA A 87 25.29 -5.32 11.42
C ALA A 87 24.98 -6.79 11.76
N PRO A 88 23.76 -7.36 11.52
CA PRO A 88 23.48 -8.77 11.74
C PRO A 88 24.19 -9.73 10.75
N MET A 89 24.73 -9.24 9.63
CA MET A 89 25.29 -10.07 8.56
C MET A 89 26.36 -11.07 9.05
N PRO A 90 27.32 -10.73 9.91
CA PRO A 90 28.30 -11.69 10.40
C PRO A 90 27.67 -12.83 11.21
N ILE A 91 26.64 -12.53 12.00
CA ILE A 91 25.90 -13.53 12.79
C ILE A 91 25.14 -14.47 11.84
N ILE A 92 24.46 -13.91 10.84
CA ILE A 92 23.76 -14.69 9.82
C ILE A 92 24.73 -15.62 9.09
N LEU A 93 25.90 -15.10 8.69
CA LEU A 93 26.94 -15.89 8.04
C LEU A 93 27.37 -17.08 8.92
N LEU A 94 27.63 -16.84 10.19
CA LEU A 94 28.02 -17.88 11.14
C LEU A 94 26.92 -18.95 11.26
N ILE A 95 25.66 -18.54 11.43
CA ILE A 95 24.52 -19.47 11.47
C ILE A 95 24.42 -20.30 10.20
N GLN A 96 24.56 -19.67 9.03
CA GLN A 96 24.51 -20.34 7.73
C GLN A 96 25.69 -21.33 7.56
N MET A 97 26.88 -20.99 8.05
CA MET A 97 28.03 -21.89 8.03
C MET A 97 27.80 -23.13 8.90
N LEU A 98 27.30 -22.93 10.12
CA LEU A 98 26.98 -24.05 11.05
C LEU A 98 25.89 -24.94 10.47
N PHE A 99 24.82 -24.33 9.94
CA PHE A 99 23.72 -25.07 9.33
C PHE A 99 24.17 -25.83 8.07
N SER A 100 25.01 -25.22 7.24
CA SER A 100 25.60 -25.87 6.05
C SER A 100 26.45 -27.08 6.43
N ARG A 101 27.25 -26.96 7.52
CA ARG A 101 28.05 -28.08 8.04
C ARG A 101 27.17 -29.23 8.52
N TRP A 102 26.20 -28.90 9.37
CA TRP A 102 25.24 -29.89 9.91
C TRP A 102 24.44 -30.58 8.79
N SER A 103 23.93 -29.81 7.84
CA SER A 103 23.16 -30.32 6.69
C SER A 103 23.98 -31.27 5.84
N TRP A 104 25.26 -30.93 5.58
CA TRP A 104 26.17 -31.76 4.79
C TRP A 104 26.48 -33.11 5.47
N GLU A 105 26.68 -33.09 6.78
CA GLU A 105 26.89 -34.30 7.56
C GLU A 105 25.67 -35.23 7.56
N LYS A 106 24.46 -34.64 7.49
CA LYS A 106 23.18 -35.38 7.49
C LYS A 106 22.62 -35.73 6.11
N LEU A 107 23.23 -35.23 5.02
CA LEU A 107 22.69 -35.34 3.66
C LEU A 107 22.36 -36.78 3.28
N ARG A 108 23.25 -37.74 3.56
CA ARG A 108 23.05 -39.16 3.26
C ARG A 108 21.88 -39.78 4.05
N SER A 109 21.61 -39.30 5.25
CA SER A 109 20.47 -39.76 6.05
C SER A 109 19.15 -39.13 5.61
N LEU A 110 19.17 -37.89 5.12
CA LEU A 110 18.00 -37.18 4.61
C LEU A 110 17.49 -37.81 3.29
N GLU A 111 18.39 -38.24 2.42
CA GLU A 111 18.04 -38.89 1.15
C GLU A 111 17.17 -40.15 1.35
N ARG A 112 17.32 -40.86 2.45
CA ARG A 112 16.52 -42.06 2.78
C ARG A 112 15.18 -41.75 3.45
N GLN A 113 14.92 -40.50 3.80
CA GLN A 113 13.72 -40.16 4.57
C GLN A 113 12.51 -39.90 3.66
N LYS A 114 11.54 -40.82 3.70
CA LYS A 114 10.29 -40.74 2.92
C LYS A 114 9.44 -39.51 3.27
N TRP A 115 9.65 -38.90 4.44
CA TRP A 115 8.89 -37.72 4.87
C TRP A 115 9.25 -36.46 4.05
N LEU A 116 10.44 -36.36 3.48
CA LEU A 116 10.85 -35.22 2.63
C LEU A 116 9.92 -35.06 1.42
N LYS A 117 9.48 -36.15 0.80
CA LYS A 117 8.51 -36.10 -0.30
C LYS A 117 7.17 -35.52 0.16
N LYS A 118 6.72 -35.89 1.38
CA LYS A 118 5.47 -35.38 1.96
C LYS A 118 5.56 -33.89 2.25
N VAL A 119 6.69 -33.42 2.80
CA VAL A 119 6.94 -32.00 3.05
C VAL A 119 7.03 -31.22 1.72
N GLY A 120 7.74 -31.72 0.72
CA GLY A 120 7.79 -31.12 -0.59
C GLY A 120 6.41 -30.98 -1.22
N LEU A 121 5.60 -32.04 -1.16
CA LEU A 121 4.22 -32.00 -1.66
C LEU A 121 3.37 -30.96 -0.89
N MET A 122 3.50 -30.92 0.44
CA MET A 122 2.80 -29.93 1.28
C MET A 122 3.18 -28.50 0.88
N LEU A 123 4.47 -28.20 0.74
CA LEU A 123 4.94 -26.86 0.36
C LEU A 123 4.47 -26.47 -1.05
N THR A 124 4.52 -27.40 -2.00
CA THR A 124 3.98 -27.18 -3.37
C THR A 124 2.47 -26.95 -3.34
N SER A 125 1.75 -27.74 -2.55
CA SER A 125 0.29 -27.56 -2.40
C SER A 125 -0.06 -26.21 -1.76
N THR A 126 0.70 -25.75 -0.75
CA THR A 126 0.48 -24.43 -0.14
C THR A 126 0.79 -23.30 -1.10
N PHE A 127 1.81 -23.45 -1.95
CA PHE A 127 2.12 -22.48 -3.00
C PHE A 127 0.98 -22.35 -4.01
N VAL A 128 0.51 -23.47 -4.56
CA VAL A 128 -0.63 -23.49 -5.51
C VAL A 128 -1.89 -22.92 -4.84
N ALA A 129 -2.20 -23.35 -3.62
CA ALA A 129 -3.35 -22.86 -2.87
C ALA A 129 -3.28 -21.35 -2.64
N THR A 130 -2.10 -20.78 -2.35
CA THR A 130 -1.92 -19.35 -2.18
C THR A 130 -2.33 -18.57 -3.43
N HIS A 131 -1.91 -19.02 -4.61
CA HIS A 131 -2.28 -18.38 -5.88
C HIS A 131 -3.75 -18.50 -6.21
N LEU A 132 -4.36 -19.66 -5.98
CA LEU A 132 -5.78 -19.88 -6.22
C LEU A 132 -6.66 -19.05 -5.27
N ILE A 133 -6.32 -19.04 -3.99
CA ILE A 133 -7.02 -18.24 -2.98
C ILE A 133 -6.91 -16.74 -3.30
N TYR A 134 -5.73 -16.29 -3.72
CA TYR A 134 -5.55 -14.90 -4.11
C TYR A 134 -6.33 -14.55 -5.37
N ALA A 135 -6.28 -15.38 -6.41
CA ALA A 135 -7.01 -15.16 -7.65
C ALA A 135 -8.52 -15.07 -7.42
N TRP A 136 -9.05 -15.91 -6.53
CA TRP A 136 -10.44 -15.83 -6.09
C TRP A 136 -10.72 -14.53 -5.33
N ALA A 137 -9.89 -14.18 -4.36
CA ALA A 137 -10.07 -12.99 -3.53
C ALA A 137 -9.98 -11.69 -4.35
N ASP A 138 -9.08 -11.63 -5.33
CA ASP A 138 -8.94 -10.51 -6.27
C ASP A 138 -10.19 -10.37 -7.14
N ALA A 139 -10.70 -11.49 -7.67
CA ALA A 139 -11.88 -11.56 -8.51
C ALA A 139 -13.15 -11.06 -7.81
N PHE A 140 -13.31 -11.39 -6.52
CA PHE A 140 -14.48 -11.05 -5.70
C PHE A 140 -14.26 -9.86 -4.75
N LEU A 141 -13.15 -9.13 -4.89
CA LEU A 141 -12.80 -7.96 -4.08
C LEU A 141 -12.74 -8.27 -2.56
N TYR A 142 -12.23 -9.47 -2.20
CA TYR A 142 -12.14 -9.90 -0.80
C TYR A 142 -10.85 -9.40 -0.16
N ARG A 143 -10.91 -8.21 0.45
CA ARG A 143 -9.79 -7.46 1.02
C ARG A 143 -8.94 -8.20 2.06
N PRO A 144 -9.50 -8.97 3.02
CA PRO A 144 -8.67 -9.61 4.04
C PRO A 144 -7.55 -10.49 3.48
N ILE A 145 -7.70 -10.97 2.24
CA ILE A 145 -6.70 -11.77 1.55
C ILE A 145 -5.83 -10.92 0.63
N THR A 146 -6.44 -10.02 -0.16
CA THR A 146 -5.70 -9.22 -1.14
C THR A 146 -4.72 -8.24 -0.49
N MET A 147 -5.05 -7.70 0.68
CA MET A 147 -4.15 -6.84 1.46
C MET A 147 -2.85 -7.55 1.89
N GLN A 148 -2.85 -8.89 1.97
CA GLN A 148 -1.63 -9.62 2.35
C GLN A 148 -0.52 -9.51 1.32
N ARG A 149 -0.86 -9.18 0.07
CA ARG A 149 0.12 -8.94 -0.99
C ARG A 149 1.14 -7.86 -0.61
N SER A 150 0.66 -6.77 -0.01
CA SER A 150 1.51 -5.65 0.40
C SER A 150 2.39 -5.95 1.63
N ASN A 151 2.14 -7.06 2.32
CA ASN A 151 2.93 -7.48 3.50
C ASN A 151 4.07 -8.45 3.15
N PHE A 152 4.15 -8.91 1.90
CA PHE A 152 5.18 -9.86 1.48
C PHE A 152 6.14 -9.25 0.45
N PRO A 153 7.46 -9.33 0.68
CA PRO A 153 8.45 -8.86 -0.28
C PRO A 153 8.35 -9.64 -1.59
N LEU A 154 8.52 -8.96 -2.72
CA LEU A 154 8.48 -9.59 -4.05
C LEU A 154 7.19 -10.41 -4.33
N SER A 155 6.07 -10.02 -3.75
CA SER A 155 4.80 -10.72 -3.91
C SER A 155 4.10 -10.35 -5.22
N TYR A 156 4.03 -11.30 -6.14
CA TYR A 156 3.31 -11.21 -7.41
C TYR A 156 2.32 -12.37 -7.54
N PRO A 157 1.23 -12.37 -6.77
CA PRO A 157 0.27 -13.45 -6.83
C PRO A 157 -0.46 -13.46 -8.18
N MET A 158 -0.88 -14.65 -8.60
CA MET A 158 -1.64 -14.85 -9.82
C MET A 158 -3.03 -14.21 -9.69
N THR A 159 -3.46 -13.49 -10.72
CA THR A 159 -4.81 -12.95 -10.85
C THR A 159 -5.55 -13.67 -11.99
N ALA A 160 -6.85 -13.88 -11.84
CA ALA A 160 -7.68 -14.53 -12.86
C ALA A 160 -8.78 -13.58 -13.38
N ARG A 161 -8.73 -12.30 -13.05
CA ARG A 161 -9.78 -11.33 -13.37
C ARG A 161 -10.14 -11.32 -14.84
N THR A 162 -9.19 -11.09 -15.73
CA THR A 162 -9.46 -11.01 -17.18
C THR A 162 -10.05 -12.30 -17.76
N PHE A 163 -9.63 -13.44 -17.22
CA PHE A 163 -10.21 -14.73 -17.60
C PHE A 163 -11.67 -14.83 -17.16
N LEU A 164 -11.97 -14.51 -15.91
CA LEU A 164 -13.32 -14.57 -15.34
C LEU A 164 -14.28 -13.54 -15.97
N GLU A 165 -13.78 -12.35 -16.34
CA GLU A 165 -14.54 -11.35 -17.10
C GLU A 165 -14.93 -11.88 -18.49
N LYS A 166 -13.99 -12.49 -19.22
CA LYS A 166 -14.25 -13.08 -20.54
C LYS A 166 -15.23 -14.24 -20.50
N GLN A 167 -15.26 -14.99 -19.41
CA GLN A 167 -16.20 -16.09 -19.20
C GLN A 167 -17.55 -15.64 -18.61
N GLY A 168 -17.75 -14.35 -18.36
CA GLY A 168 -19.00 -13.79 -17.85
C GLY A 168 -19.25 -14.02 -16.34
N PHE A 169 -18.26 -14.53 -15.59
CA PHE A 169 -18.37 -14.69 -14.13
C PHE A 169 -18.27 -13.39 -13.36
N ILE A 170 -17.67 -12.35 -13.94
CA ILE A 170 -17.50 -11.04 -13.36
C ILE A 170 -17.93 -9.99 -14.36
N ASN A 171 -18.74 -9.02 -13.90
CA ASN A 171 -19.07 -7.84 -14.67
C ASN A 171 -17.97 -6.78 -14.45
N ALA A 172 -17.26 -6.40 -15.53
CA ALA A 172 -16.15 -5.46 -15.49
C ALA A 172 -16.57 -4.06 -14.98
N GLU A 173 -17.77 -3.60 -15.34
CA GLU A 173 -18.28 -2.30 -14.92
C GLU A 173 -18.58 -2.27 -13.42
N THR A 174 -19.29 -3.29 -12.91
CA THR A 174 -19.57 -3.43 -11.48
C THR A 174 -18.27 -3.56 -10.66
N TYR A 175 -17.30 -4.29 -11.18
CA TYR A 175 -15.99 -4.44 -10.54
C TYR A 175 -15.25 -3.09 -10.46
N SER A 176 -15.20 -2.34 -11.55
CA SER A 176 -14.54 -1.03 -11.60
C SER A 176 -15.22 -0.02 -10.67
N GLN A 177 -16.55 0.02 -10.65
CA GLN A 177 -17.31 0.88 -9.74
C GLN A 177 -17.04 0.56 -8.27
N ARG A 178 -16.96 -0.73 -7.91
CA ARG A 178 -16.60 -1.15 -6.55
C ARG A 178 -15.17 -0.77 -6.19
N LEU A 179 -14.23 -0.92 -7.12
CA LEU A 179 -12.84 -0.55 -6.90
C LEU A 179 -12.68 0.96 -6.67
N GLU A 180 -13.41 1.78 -7.43
CA GLU A 180 -13.46 3.23 -7.22
C GLU A 180 -14.09 3.61 -5.89
N GLN A 181 -15.08 2.85 -5.42
CA GLN A 181 -15.77 3.09 -4.16
C GLN A 181 -14.95 2.67 -2.94
N GLU A 182 -14.26 1.56 -3.02
CA GLU A 182 -13.59 0.95 -1.88
C GLU A 182 -12.07 1.23 -1.85
N GLY A 183 -11.50 1.82 -2.90
CA GLY A 183 -10.07 1.97 -3.12
C GLY A 183 -9.38 0.65 -3.51
N ARG A 184 -8.09 0.72 -3.76
CA ARG A 184 -7.30 -0.46 -4.19
C ARG A 184 -7.30 -1.56 -3.15
N LEU A 185 -7.34 -2.80 -3.60
CA LEU A 185 -7.40 -4.00 -2.75
C LEU A 185 -6.13 -4.23 -1.92
N ASP A 186 -5.01 -3.73 -2.40
CA ASP A 186 -3.69 -3.83 -1.79
C ASP A 186 -3.26 -2.54 -1.06
N ALA A 187 -4.18 -1.60 -0.84
CA ALA A 187 -3.90 -0.37 -0.13
C ALA A 187 -3.46 -0.64 1.32
N LEU A 188 -2.35 -0.02 1.69
CA LEU A 188 -1.76 -0.18 3.02
C LEU A 188 -2.62 0.47 4.11
N LYS A 189 -2.47 -0.01 5.34
CA LYS A 189 -3.06 0.65 6.50
C LYS A 189 -2.43 2.02 6.67
N LEU A 190 -3.28 3.06 6.76
CA LEU A 190 -2.84 4.43 6.98
C LEU A 190 -2.80 4.72 8.48
N ASP A 191 -1.63 5.16 8.95
CA ASP A 191 -1.45 5.71 10.29
C ASP A 191 -1.63 7.23 10.23
N TYR A 192 -2.85 7.70 10.52
CA TYR A 192 -3.25 9.10 10.41
C TYR A 192 -4.26 9.49 11.50
N PRO A 193 -3.97 10.54 12.27
CA PRO A 193 -2.72 11.30 12.29
C PRO A 193 -1.59 10.49 12.93
N LYS A 194 -0.35 10.66 12.47
CA LYS A 194 0.82 9.91 12.99
C LYS A 194 1.14 10.26 14.46
N LYS A 195 0.77 11.46 14.89
CA LYS A 195 0.88 11.93 16.27
C LYS A 195 -0.41 12.65 16.64
N ASP A 196 -0.78 12.62 17.90
CA ASP A 196 -1.89 13.41 18.41
C ASP A 196 -1.64 14.89 18.17
N LEU A 197 -2.62 15.55 17.57
CA LEU A 197 -2.57 16.97 17.28
C LEU A 197 -3.05 17.76 18.51
N GLN A 198 -2.25 18.73 18.92
CA GLN A 198 -2.63 19.67 19.95
C GLN A 198 -3.26 20.90 19.28
N PHE A 199 -4.42 21.31 19.77
CA PHE A 199 -5.15 22.45 19.26
C PHE A 199 -5.28 23.51 20.36
N GLU A 200 -4.99 24.75 20.00
CA GLU A 200 -5.30 25.87 20.87
C GLU A 200 -6.83 26.08 20.93
N GLN A 201 -7.30 26.50 22.09
CA GLN A 201 -8.71 26.87 22.23
C GLN A 201 -8.95 28.25 21.62
N VAL A 202 -9.91 28.31 20.71
CA VAL A 202 -10.32 29.57 20.07
C VAL A 202 -11.62 30.05 20.72
N GLU A 203 -11.58 31.25 21.29
CA GLU A 203 -12.77 31.83 21.96
C GLU A 203 -13.89 32.14 20.97
N ASN A 204 -13.56 32.69 19.82
CA ASN A 204 -14.52 33.00 18.75
C ASN A 204 -14.54 31.91 17.70
N LYS A 205 -15.66 31.22 17.56
CA LYS A 205 -15.88 30.15 16.57
C LYS A 205 -16.61 30.72 15.35
N PRO A 206 -15.90 31.02 14.24
CA PRO A 206 -16.51 31.56 13.05
C PRO A 206 -17.35 30.50 12.34
N ASN A 207 -18.39 30.92 11.63
CA ASN A 207 -19.07 30.06 10.67
C ASN A 207 -18.12 29.78 9.48
N ILE A 208 -18.08 28.54 9.03
CA ILE A 208 -17.19 28.09 7.94
C ILE A 208 -18.06 27.65 6.78
N LEU A 209 -17.89 28.31 5.62
CA LEU A 209 -18.52 27.92 4.36
C LEU A 209 -17.45 27.44 3.39
N VAL A 210 -17.53 26.18 2.97
CA VAL A 210 -16.62 25.58 1.98
C VAL A 210 -17.40 25.31 0.71
N ILE A 211 -17.03 25.95 -0.39
CA ILE A 211 -17.61 25.73 -1.72
C ILE A 211 -16.56 25.09 -2.61
N THR A 212 -16.82 23.87 -3.08
CA THR A 212 -15.95 23.14 -3.99
C THR A 212 -16.63 23.00 -5.35
N VAL A 213 -15.91 23.32 -6.42
CA VAL A 213 -16.38 23.18 -7.80
C VAL A 213 -15.50 22.17 -8.52
N SER A 214 -16.06 20.99 -8.78
CA SER A 214 -15.37 19.92 -9.47
C SER A 214 -15.12 20.29 -10.93
N GLY A 215 -13.90 20.03 -11.41
CA GLY A 215 -13.53 20.27 -12.81
C GLY A 215 -13.36 21.74 -13.21
N LEU A 216 -13.43 22.68 -12.27
CA LEU A 216 -13.17 24.09 -12.54
C LEU A 216 -11.67 24.30 -12.85
N ARG A 217 -11.41 24.81 -14.04
CA ARG A 217 -10.05 25.15 -14.45
C ARG A 217 -9.68 26.56 -13.95
N TYR A 218 -8.43 26.73 -13.58
CA TYR A 218 -7.90 28.01 -13.12
C TYR A 218 -8.11 29.16 -14.16
N ASP A 219 -7.91 28.87 -15.44
CA ASP A 219 -8.07 29.83 -16.55
C ASP A 219 -9.54 30.16 -16.87
N ALA A 220 -10.50 29.53 -16.22
CA ALA A 220 -11.91 29.84 -16.36
C ALA A 220 -12.35 31.05 -15.50
N LEU A 221 -11.58 31.42 -14.48
CA LEU A 221 -11.88 32.56 -13.60
C LEU A 221 -11.51 33.88 -14.30
N THR A 222 -12.36 34.31 -15.21
CA THR A 222 -12.22 35.60 -15.95
C THR A 222 -13.49 36.41 -15.84
N SER A 223 -13.36 37.73 -16.03
CA SER A 223 -14.54 38.64 -16.03
C SER A 223 -15.58 38.30 -17.07
N GLU A 224 -15.17 37.69 -18.20
CA GLU A 224 -16.08 37.27 -19.27
C GLU A 224 -16.83 35.98 -18.97
N LYS A 225 -16.12 34.98 -18.42
CA LYS A 225 -16.69 33.63 -18.20
C LYS A 225 -17.41 33.51 -16.86
N MET A 226 -16.89 34.14 -15.82
CA MET A 226 -17.40 34.03 -14.45
C MET A 226 -17.44 35.43 -13.76
N PRO A 227 -18.20 36.40 -14.27
CA PRO A 227 -18.11 37.80 -13.82
C PRO A 227 -18.33 37.99 -12.33
N LYS A 228 -19.32 37.32 -11.74
CA LYS A 228 -19.62 37.44 -10.31
C LYS A 228 -18.56 36.82 -9.41
N LEU A 229 -18.02 35.67 -9.81
CA LEU A 229 -16.93 35.03 -9.05
C LEU A 229 -15.64 35.80 -9.21
N PHE A 230 -15.39 36.36 -10.38
CA PHE A 230 -14.24 37.23 -10.63
C PHE A 230 -14.29 38.51 -9.77
N GLU A 231 -15.46 39.19 -9.75
CA GLU A 231 -15.71 40.34 -8.89
C GLU A 231 -15.48 40.01 -7.39
N PHE A 232 -16.00 38.90 -6.91
CA PHE A 232 -15.78 38.43 -5.55
C PHE A 232 -14.29 38.15 -5.30
N ALA A 233 -13.59 37.51 -6.24
CA ALA A 233 -12.19 37.18 -6.11
C ALA A 233 -11.28 38.42 -6.01
N THR A 234 -11.63 39.53 -6.70
CA THR A 234 -10.85 40.78 -6.61
C THR A 234 -10.88 41.43 -5.23
N SER A 235 -11.94 41.18 -4.46
CA SER A 235 -12.10 41.68 -3.07
C SER A 235 -11.67 40.67 -2.01
N SER A 236 -11.12 39.52 -2.40
CA SER A 236 -10.79 38.40 -1.53
C SER A 236 -9.31 38.00 -1.65
N THR A 237 -8.82 37.19 -0.71
CA THR A 237 -7.47 36.62 -0.82
C THR A 237 -7.45 35.53 -1.87
N GLN A 238 -6.61 35.66 -2.87
CA GLN A 238 -6.38 34.66 -3.92
C GLN A 238 -5.04 33.99 -3.74
N PHE A 239 -5.04 32.64 -3.77
CA PHE A 239 -3.82 31.84 -3.71
C PHE A 239 -3.41 31.43 -5.13
N MET A 240 -2.54 32.23 -5.75
CA MET A 240 -2.15 32.07 -7.17
C MET A 240 -1.30 30.82 -7.43
N ASN A 241 -0.59 30.32 -6.42
CA ASN A 241 0.29 29.15 -6.51
C ASN A 241 -0.28 27.95 -5.76
N HIS A 242 -1.59 27.82 -5.70
CA HIS A 242 -2.25 26.68 -5.09
C HIS A 242 -2.51 25.60 -6.12
N TYR A 243 -2.07 24.37 -5.83
CA TYR A 243 -2.21 23.21 -6.72
C TYR A 243 -3.09 22.15 -6.04
N SER A 244 -3.93 21.51 -6.83
CA SER A 244 -4.69 20.34 -6.36
C SER A 244 -3.73 19.17 -6.07
N SER A 245 -4.06 18.36 -5.08
CA SER A 245 -3.30 17.15 -4.75
C SER A 245 -3.36 16.06 -5.83
N GLY A 246 -4.26 16.19 -6.79
CA GLY A 246 -4.39 15.28 -7.92
C GLY A 246 -5.47 15.72 -8.90
N ASN A 247 -5.64 14.96 -9.98
CA ASN A 247 -6.51 15.26 -11.11
C ASN A 247 -7.89 14.59 -11.06
N THR A 248 -8.27 14.02 -9.90
CA THR A 248 -9.59 13.43 -9.66
C THR A 248 -10.28 14.13 -8.50
N ASN A 249 -11.62 14.01 -8.42
CA ASN A 249 -12.39 14.60 -7.31
C ASN A 249 -11.92 14.10 -5.95
N ASN A 250 -11.78 12.79 -5.79
CA ASN A 250 -11.33 12.20 -4.52
C ASN A 250 -9.93 12.68 -4.15
N ALA A 251 -9.01 12.77 -5.11
CA ALA A 251 -7.65 13.25 -4.90
C ALA A 251 -7.61 14.71 -4.42
N GLY A 252 -8.39 15.59 -5.04
CA GLY A 252 -8.51 16.99 -4.62
C GLY A 252 -9.11 17.14 -3.22
N LEU A 253 -10.15 16.36 -2.91
CA LEU A 253 -10.79 16.35 -1.60
C LEU A 253 -9.88 15.81 -0.49
N VAL A 254 -9.04 14.82 -0.80
CA VAL A 254 -8.03 14.33 0.15
C VAL A 254 -7.05 15.44 0.51
N GLY A 255 -6.54 16.19 -0.46
CA GLY A 255 -5.69 17.35 -0.19
C GLY A 255 -6.39 18.40 0.68
N LEU A 256 -7.63 18.73 0.36
CA LEU A 256 -8.40 19.77 1.05
C LEU A 256 -8.76 19.39 2.50
N PHE A 257 -9.25 18.18 2.73
CA PHE A 257 -9.80 17.79 4.04
C PHE A 257 -8.84 16.98 4.92
N TYR A 258 -7.83 16.34 4.34
CA TYR A 258 -6.86 15.54 5.10
C TYR A 258 -5.46 16.18 5.15
N GLY A 259 -5.17 17.15 4.27
CA GLY A 259 -3.83 17.72 4.14
C GLY A 259 -2.79 16.71 3.64
N LEU A 260 -3.23 15.69 2.90
CA LEU A 260 -2.40 14.60 2.40
C LEU A 260 -2.32 14.62 0.87
N ASN A 261 -1.27 14.01 0.32
CA ASN A 261 -1.15 13.80 -1.11
C ASN A 261 -2.18 12.77 -1.62
N ALA A 262 -2.53 12.85 -2.89
CA ALA A 262 -3.54 12.00 -3.53
C ALA A 262 -3.21 10.50 -3.51
N ASN A 263 -1.94 10.12 -3.40
CA ASN A 263 -1.52 8.72 -3.31
C ASN A 263 -2.05 7.98 -2.05
N TYR A 264 -2.51 8.73 -1.05
CA TYR A 264 -3.16 8.15 0.14
C TYR A 264 -4.66 7.92 -0.01
N THR A 265 -5.27 8.33 -1.13
CA THR A 265 -6.72 8.20 -1.36
C THR A 265 -7.22 6.77 -1.17
N ASP A 266 -6.54 5.79 -1.76
CA ASP A 266 -6.92 4.38 -1.64
C ASP A 266 -6.83 3.87 -0.20
N SER A 267 -5.82 4.30 0.55
CA SER A 267 -5.65 3.95 1.95
C SER A 267 -6.73 4.58 2.84
N ILE A 268 -7.10 5.84 2.59
CA ILE A 268 -8.19 6.53 3.29
C ILE A 268 -9.52 5.81 3.06
N LEU A 269 -9.84 5.50 1.81
CA LEU A 269 -11.08 4.81 1.45
C LEU A 269 -11.12 3.41 2.06
N SER A 270 -10.05 2.64 1.91
CA SER A 270 -10.00 1.25 2.35
C SER A 270 -10.02 1.08 3.86
N ASN A 271 -9.41 2.00 4.60
CA ASN A 271 -9.40 1.96 6.06
C ASN A 271 -10.53 2.81 6.66
N HIS A 272 -11.34 3.48 5.81
CA HIS A 272 -12.39 4.40 6.25
C HIS A 272 -11.87 5.45 7.25
N THR A 273 -10.68 5.98 6.98
CA THR A 273 -9.98 6.87 7.89
C THR A 273 -10.69 8.22 7.97
N PRO A 274 -11.13 8.70 9.15
CA PRO A 274 -11.78 9.99 9.27
C PRO A 274 -10.77 11.13 9.11
N SER A 275 -11.24 12.28 8.59
CA SER A 275 -10.42 13.51 8.57
C SER A 275 -10.28 14.10 9.97
N VAL A 276 -9.07 14.50 10.33
CA VAL A 276 -8.79 15.20 11.60
C VAL A 276 -9.51 16.54 11.66
N LEU A 277 -9.60 17.26 10.54
CA LEU A 277 -10.35 18.52 10.45
C LEU A 277 -11.82 18.32 10.82
N ILE A 278 -12.49 17.33 10.20
CA ILE A 278 -13.89 17.04 10.48
C ILE A 278 -14.08 16.58 11.92
N LYS A 279 -13.20 15.73 12.44
CA LYS A 279 -13.23 15.30 13.83
C LYS A 279 -13.09 16.47 14.78
N LYS A 280 -12.13 17.38 14.55
CA LYS A 280 -11.94 18.58 15.37
C LYS A 280 -13.19 19.48 15.38
N LEU A 281 -13.81 19.71 14.22
CA LEU A 281 -15.04 20.49 14.14
C LEU A 281 -16.20 19.83 14.88
N GLN A 282 -16.29 18.49 14.88
CA GLN A 282 -17.26 17.76 15.69
C GLN A 282 -17.01 17.92 17.19
N ASP A 283 -15.75 17.80 17.63
CA ASP A 283 -15.35 17.96 19.04
C ASP A 283 -15.67 19.38 19.53
N GLU A 284 -15.55 20.38 18.66
CA GLU A 284 -15.91 21.77 18.89
C GLU A 284 -17.42 22.05 18.76
N LYS A 285 -18.25 21.01 18.54
CA LYS A 285 -19.71 21.07 18.44
C LYS A 285 -20.26 21.92 17.27
N TYR A 286 -19.51 21.99 16.15
CA TYR A 286 -20.05 22.57 14.92
C TYR A 286 -21.20 21.76 14.37
N GLN A 287 -22.22 22.45 13.87
CA GLN A 287 -23.31 21.83 13.12
C GLN A 287 -22.92 21.72 11.65
N PHE A 288 -23.00 20.53 11.10
CA PHE A 288 -22.67 20.27 9.71
C PHE A 288 -23.89 20.33 8.83
N VAL A 289 -23.83 21.15 7.79
CA VAL A 289 -24.79 21.16 6.70
C VAL A 289 -23.99 20.96 5.41
N ALA A 290 -24.39 20.00 4.60
CA ALA A 290 -23.68 19.71 3.36
C ALA A 290 -24.66 19.53 2.20
N TYR A 291 -24.32 20.12 1.06
CA TYR A 291 -25.06 20.03 -0.20
C TYR A 291 -24.15 19.45 -1.26
N SER A 292 -24.68 18.63 -2.16
CA SER A 292 -23.93 18.06 -3.27
C SER A 292 -24.84 17.88 -4.47
N SER A 293 -24.35 18.24 -5.64
CA SER A 293 -25.05 17.99 -6.91
C SER A 293 -25.18 16.50 -7.25
N THR A 294 -24.26 15.66 -6.71
CA THR A 294 -24.24 14.20 -6.91
C THR A 294 -24.92 13.43 -5.77
N ALA A 295 -25.53 14.10 -4.81
CA ALA A 295 -26.10 13.50 -3.59
C ALA A 295 -25.09 12.69 -2.77
N PHE A 296 -23.83 13.12 -2.74
CA PHE A 296 -22.71 12.44 -2.07
C PHE A 296 -22.52 10.98 -2.54
N LYS A 297 -22.75 10.73 -3.83
CA LYS A 297 -22.49 9.41 -4.41
C LYS A 297 -21.00 9.09 -4.44
N ASP A 298 -20.14 10.12 -4.38
CA ASP A 298 -18.70 9.95 -4.28
C ASP A 298 -18.33 9.22 -2.99
N SER A 299 -17.54 8.19 -3.15
CA SER A 299 -17.17 7.26 -2.08
C SER A 299 -16.45 7.93 -0.92
N LEU A 300 -15.59 8.92 -1.18
CA LEU A 300 -14.82 9.58 -0.14
C LEU A 300 -15.72 10.28 0.91
N PHE A 301 -16.75 10.98 0.46
CA PHE A 301 -17.67 11.65 1.38
C PHE A 301 -18.39 10.67 2.30
N LYS A 302 -18.97 9.62 1.72
CA LYS A 302 -19.81 8.68 2.47
C LYS A 302 -19.00 7.70 3.31
N GLN A 303 -17.89 7.22 2.79
CA GLN A 303 -17.13 6.14 3.41
C GLN A 303 -16.06 6.61 4.40
N ALA A 304 -15.55 7.81 4.23
CA ALA A 304 -14.46 8.32 5.05
C ALA A 304 -14.80 9.68 5.67
N LEU A 305 -14.97 10.73 4.87
CA LEU A 305 -15.02 12.10 5.35
C LEU A 305 -16.20 12.36 6.32
N PHE A 306 -17.43 11.99 5.94
CA PHE A 306 -18.64 12.20 6.72
C PHE A 306 -19.22 10.90 7.30
N ARG A 307 -18.44 9.84 7.38
CA ARG A 307 -18.92 8.55 7.89
C ARG A 307 -19.55 8.66 9.28
N ASN A 308 -18.95 9.46 10.14
CA ASN A 308 -19.38 9.65 11.53
C ASN A 308 -20.19 10.95 11.76
N VAL A 309 -20.56 11.64 10.68
CA VAL A 309 -21.31 12.90 10.74
C VAL A 309 -22.76 12.65 10.34
N LYS A 310 -23.69 13.04 11.18
CA LYS A 310 -25.12 13.05 10.83
C LYS A 310 -25.41 14.26 9.95
N LEU A 311 -25.41 14.05 8.65
CA LEU A 311 -25.82 15.09 7.70
C LEU A 311 -27.34 15.12 7.58
N PRO A 312 -27.95 16.32 7.50
CA PRO A 312 -29.39 16.44 7.24
C PRO A 312 -29.69 15.84 5.86
N LYS A 313 -30.85 15.18 5.72
CA LYS A 313 -31.34 14.70 4.43
C LYS A 313 -31.66 15.88 3.53
N VAL A 314 -30.83 16.14 2.55
CA VAL A 314 -31.06 17.18 1.55
C VAL A 314 -31.80 16.59 0.37
N LYS A 315 -32.92 17.21 -0.03
CA LYS A 315 -33.56 16.90 -1.32
C LYS A 315 -32.66 17.42 -2.42
N VAL A 316 -32.13 16.51 -3.22
CA VAL A 316 -31.36 16.89 -4.43
C VAL A 316 -32.35 17.41 -5.45
N SER A 317 -32.31 18.70 -5.73
CA SER A 317 -32.92 19.23 -6.93
C SER A 317 -31.91 19.01 -8.06
N SER A 318 -32.24 18.20 -9.06
CA SER A 318 -31.45 18.17 -10.28
C SER A 318 -31.41 19.59 -10.89
N PRO A 319 -30.26 20.08 -11.32
CA PRO A 319 -30.25 21.32 -12.11
C PRO A 319 -31.11 21.09 -13.34
N LYS A 320 -32.06 21.99 -13.56
CA LYS A 320 -32.82 22.08 -14.82
C LYS A 320 -31.90 22.58 -15.92
#